data_7f4220c0c909a0a54c8948e767b74969
#
_entry.id   7f4220c0c909a0a54c8948e767b74969
#
_cell.length_a   1.000
_cell.length_b   1.000
_cell.length_c   1.000
_cell.angle_alpha   90.00
_cell.angle_beta   90.00
_cell.angle_gamma   90.00
#
_symmetry.space_group_name_H-M   'P 1'
#
loop_
_entity.id
_entity.type
_entity.pdbx_description
1 polymer ?
#
loop_
_entity_poly.entity_id
_entity_poly.type
_entity_poly.pdbx_seq_one_letter_code
_entity_poly.pdbx_strand_id
1 'polypeptide(L)'
;MTPFEAIAEPYRRRLLELLRAGERPAGDLVEATGLSQPGVSKHLKLLREAGLVSMRPDGQRRLYRLEPRSLAPLDDWLRPFRQFWSDRLDALDDHLEKEQ
;
A
#
# COMPACT_ATOMS: atom_id res chain seq x y z
N MET A 1 -12.23 -7.77 -5.91
CA MET A 1 -11.88 -6.63 -5.03
C MET A 1 -11.07 -5.61 -5.83
N THR A 2 -11.44 -4.35 -5.74
CA THR A 2 -10.71 -3.26 -6.40
C THR A 2 -9.50 -2.83 -5.54
N PRO A 3 -8.51 -2.11 -6.12
CA PRO A 3 -7.44 -1.53 -5.30
C PRO A 3 -7.95 -0.62 -4.19
N PHE A 4 -9.03 0.10 -4.43
CA PHE A 4 -9.64 0.97 -3.41
C PHE A 4 -10.16 0.18 -2.22
N GLU A 5 -10.86 -0.91 -2.48
CA GLU A 5 -11.36 -1.80 -1.43
C GLU A 5 -10.20 -2.47 -0.68
N ALA A 6 -9.16 -2.86 -1.42
CA ALA A 6 -8.01 -3.52 -0.81
C ALA A 6 -7.31 -2.63 0.21
N ILE A 7 -7.13 -1.34 -0.08
CA ILE A 7 -6.46 -0.42 0.84
C ILE A 7 -7.38 0.18 1.89
N ALA A 8 -8.67 -0.13 1.86
CA ALA A 8 -9.61 0.36 2.88
C ALA A 8 -9.33 -0.24 4.26
N GLU A 9 -8.70 -1.41 4.31
CA GLU A 9 -8.41 -2.12 5.55
C GLU A 9 -6.96 -1.82 6.00
N PRO A 10 -6.75 -1.34 7.26
CA PRO A 10 -5.43 -0.88 7.72
C PRO A 10 -4.32 -1.93 7.67
N TYR A 11 -4.61 -3.19 7.99
CA TYR A 11 -3.60 -4.24 7.96
C TYR A 11 -3.15 -4.57 6.54
N ARG A 12 -4.06 -4.50 5.57
CA ARG A 12 -3.68 -4.68 4.17
C ARG A 12 -2.79 -3.54 3.71
N ARG A 13 -3.07 -2.29 4.09
CA ARG A 13 -2.16 -1.17 3.80
C ARG A 13 -0.79 -1.40 4.41
N ARG A 14 -0.75 -1.89 5.65
CA ARG A 14 0.52 -2.17 6.33
C ARG A 14 1.34 -3.22 5.60
N LEU A 15 0.69 -4.28 5.11
CA LEU A 15 1.37 -5.30 4.31
C LEU A 15 1.97 -4.72 3.03
N LEU A 16 1.21 -3.87 2.34
CA LEU A 16 1.71 -3.20 1.13
C LEU A 16 2.90 -2.30 1.45
N GLU A 17 2.86 -1.56 2.54
CA GLU A 17 3.98 -0.71 2.99
C GLU A 17 5.24 -1.54 3.25
N LEU A 18 5.08 -2.68 3.91
CA LEU A 18 6.20 -3.58 4.18
C LEU A 18 6.79 -4.15 2.89
N LEU A 19 5.94 -4.52 1.93
CA LEU A 19 6.38 -5.07 0.66
C LEU A 19 6.97 -4.02 -0.28
N ARG A 20 6.75 -2.74 -0.01
CA ARG A 20 7.37 -1.66 -0.79
C ARG A 20 8.89 -1.73 -0.74
N ALA A 21 9.44 -2.16 0.38
CA ALA A 21 10.89 -2.28 0.56
C ALA A 21 11.50 -3.46 -0.21
N GLY A 22 10.69 -4.42 -0.64
CA GLY A 22 11.15 -5.59 -1.37
C GLY A 22 10.35 -6.83 -1.04
N GLU A 23 10.66 -7.88 -1.75
CA GLU A 23 10.04 -9.20 -1.60
C GLU A 23 10.31 -9.78 -0.21
N ARG A 24 9.26 -10.38 0.41
CA ARG A 24 9.38 -10.95 1.76
C ARG A 24 8.59 -12.25 1.89
N PRO A 25 9.09 -13.21 2.71
CA PRO A 25 8.29 -14.38 3.05
C PRO A 25 7.17 -14.02 4.03
N ALA A 26 6.10 -14.83 4.02
CA ALA A 26 4.94 -14.59 4.88
C ALA A 26 5.30 -14.52 6.38
N GLY A 27 6.29 -15.31 6.82
CA GLY A 27 6.74 -15.30 8.22
C GLY A 27 7.22 -13.93 8.68
N ASP A 28 7.96 -13.22 7.82
CA ASP A 28 8.43 -11.86 8.13
C ASP A 28 7.27 -10.90 8.30
N LEU A 29 6.23 -11.08 7.50
CA LEU A 29 5.04 -10.23 7.57
C LEU A 29 4.23 -10.50 8.83
N VAL A 30 4.18 -11.75 9.28
CA VAL A 30 3.56 -12.12 10.56
C VAL A 30 4.27 -11.40 11.70
N GLU A 31 5.60 -11.48 11.75
CA GLU A 31 6.38 -10.82 12.79
C GLU A 31 6.20 -9.30 12.79
N ALA A 32 6.22 -8.71 11.59
CA ALA A 32 6.16 -7.25 11.46
C ALA A 32 4.79 -6.66 11.79
N THR A 33 3.71 -7.42 11.56
CA THR A 33 2.35 -6.93 11.79
C THR A 33 1.79 -7.29 13.17
N GLY A 34 2.34 -8.32 13.80
CA GLY A 34 1.78 -8.85 15.04
C GLY A 34 0.48 -9.63 14.87
N LEU A 35 0.02 -9.82 13.64
CA LEU A 35 -1.17 -10.63 13.35
C LEU A 35 -0.83 -12.11 13.41
N SER A 36 -1.86 -12.94 13.56
CA SER A 36 -1.69 -14.38 13.44
C SER A 36 -1.34 -14.77 12.01
N GLN A 37 -0.73 -15.94 11.84
CA GLN A 37 -0.41 -16.46 10.52
C GLN A 37 -1.66 -16.61 9.64
N PRO A 38 -2.79 -17.16 10.13
CA PRO A 38 -4.01 -17.21 9.34
C PRO A 38 -4.53 -15.83 8.95
N GLY A 39 -4.39 -14.84 9.83
CA GLY A 39 -4.80 -13.46 9.54
C GLY A 39 -3.99 -12.86 8.39
N VAL A 40 -2.67 -13.00 8.44
CA VAL A 40 -1.79 -12.53 7.37
C VAL A 40 -2.08 -13.26 6.06
N SER A 41 -2.25 -14.59 6.10
CA SER A 41 -2.56 -15.39 4.92
C SER A 41 -3.86 -14.95 4.26
N LYS A 42 -4.88 -14.64 5.06
CA LYS A 42 -6.17 -14.16 4.55
C LYS A 42 -6.02 -12.83 3.83
N HIS A 43 -5.31 -11.88 4.45
CA HIS A 43 -5.08 -10.56 3.85
C HIS A 43 -4.24 -10.66 2.57
N LEU A 44 -3.19 -11.49 2.58
CA LEU A 44 -2.35 -11.70 1.40
C LEU A 44 -3.15 -12.32 0.24
N LYS A 45 -4.05 -13.25 0.55
CA LYS A 45 -4.92 -13.85 -0.46
C LYS A 45 -5.79 -12.80 -1.12
N LEU A 46 -6.42 -11.93 -0.32
CA LEU A 46 -7.25 -10.85 -0.84
C LEU A 46 -6.45 -9.87 -1.69
N LEU A 47 -5.24 -9.52 -1.25
CA LEU A 47 -4.36 -8.65 -2.02
C LEU A 47 -3.93 -9.29 -3.34
N ARG A 48 -3.68 -10.59 -3.35
CA ARG A 48 -3.35 -11.32 -4.58
C ARG A 48 -4.54 -11.36 -5.54
N GLU A 49 -5.73 -11.62 -5.04
CA GLU A 49 -6.95 -11.63 -5.85
C GLU A 49 -7.22 -10.26 -6.47
N ALA A 50 -6.86 -9.19 -5.76
CA ALA A 50 -6.97 -7.82 -6.26
C ALA A 50 -5.84 -7.43 -7.22
N GLY A 51 -4.82 -8.28 -7.39
CA GLY A 51 -3.69 -8.01 -8.26
C GLY A 51 -2.64 -7.08 -7.69
N LEU A 52 -2.72 -6.74 -6.39
CA LEU A 52 -1.78 -5.82 -5.75
C LEU A 52 -0.49 -6.50 -5.31
N VAL A 53 -0.54 -7.80 -5.11
CA VAL A 53 0.57 -8.61 -4.62
C VAL A 53 0.65 -9.87 -5.47
N SER A 54 1.86 -10.32 -5.77
CA SER A 54 2.14 -11.62 -6.37
C SER A 54 2.94 -12.47 -5.40
N MET A 55 3.01 -13.76 -5.67
CA MET A 55 3.72 -14.72 -4.85
C MET A 55 4.49 -15.68 -5.73
N ARG A 56 5.69 -16.05 -5.30
CA ARG A 56 6.46 -17.11 -5.94
C ARG A 56 7.02 -18.06 -4.89
N PRO A 57 7.15 -19.33 -5.22
CA PRO A 57 7.81 -20.27 -4.33
C PRO A 57 9.33 -20.02 -4.30
N ASP A 58 9.95 -20.28 -3.13
CA ASP A 58 11.39 -20.21 -2.95
C ASP A 58 11.78 -21.29 -1.95
N GLY A 59 12.08 -22.49 -2.45
CA GLY A 59 12.26 -23.66 -1.61
C GLY A 59 10.97 -24.02 -0.88
N GLN A 60 11.02 -24.05 0.46
CA GLN A 60 9.83 -24.31 1.27
C GLN A 60 9.08 -23.05 1.64
N ARG A 61 9.59 -21.88 1.22
CA ARG A 61 8.99 -20.58 1.53
C ARG A 61 8.15 -20.10 0.36
N ARG A 62 7.28 -19.15 0.64
CA ARG A 62 6.53 -18.38 -0.36
C ARG A 62 6.90 -16.92 -0.17
N LEU A 63 7.43 -16.32 -1.23
CA LEU A 63 7.83 -14.93 -1.22
C LEU A 63 6.74 -14.08 -1.87
N TYR A 64 6.36 -13.02 -1.18
CA TYR A 64 5.33 -12.09 -1.64
C TYR A 64 5.97 -10.80 -2.10
N ARG A 65 5.42 -10.21 -3.14
CA ARG A 65 5.96 -9.02 -3.78
C ARG A 65 4.83 -8.06 -4.14
N LEU A 66 5.07 -6.76 -3.91
CA LEU A 66 4.17 -5.71 -4.37
C LEU A 66 4.20 -5.64 -5.90
N GLU A 67 3.03 -5.45 -6.51
CA GLU A 67 2.89 -5.14 -7.93
C GLU A 67 2.63 -3.64 -8.07
N PRO A 68 3.67 -2.80 -8.31
CA PRO A 68 3.51 -1.35 -8.24
C PRO A 68 2.50 -0.79 -9.23
N ARG A 69 2.39 -1.38 -10.43
CA ARG A 69 1.47 -0.92 -11.46
C ARG A 69 0.00 -1.04 -11.05
N SER A 70 -0.29 -1.96 -10.14
CA SER A 70 -1.66 -2.18 -9.65
C SER A 70 -2.18 -1.00 -8.85
N LEU A 71 -1.30 -0.11 -8.39
CA LEU A 71 -1.67 1.08 -7.64
C LEU A 71 -2.00 2.27 -8.55
N ALA A 72 -1.80 2.14 -9.86
CA ALA A 72 -2.06 3.22 -10.81
C ALA A 72 -3.48 3.80 -10.73
N PRO A 73 -4.55 2.99 -10.58
CA PRO A 73 -5.89 3.57 -10.44
C PRO A 73 -6.04 4.48 -9.24
N LEU A 74 -5.33 4.20 -8.14
CA LEU A 74 -5.33 5.05 -6.95
C LEU A 74 -4.63 6.37 -7.24
N ASP A 75 -3.50 6.32 -7.91
CA ASP A 75 -2.74 7.49 -8.30
C ASP A 75 -3.56 8.39 -9.24
N ASP A 76 -4.20 7.78 -10.23
CA ASP A 76 -5.06 8.50 -11.18
C ASP A 76 -6.21 9.21 -10.46
N TRP A 77 -6.84 8.53 -9.52
CA TRP A 77 -7.94 9.11 -8.74
C TRP A 77 -7.46 10.26 -7.87
N LEU A 78 -6.28 10.13 -7.25
CA LEU A 78 -5.72 11.15 -6.36
C LEU A 78 -5.18 12.37 -7.10
N ARG A 79 -4.86 12.25 -8.39
CA ARG A 79 -4.17 13.32 -9.13
C ARG A 79 -4.87 14.67 -9.05
N PRO A 80 -6.18 14.80 -9.29
CA PRO A 80 -6.84 16.10 -9.17
C PRO A 80 -6.79 16.65 -7.73
N PHE A 81 -6.87 15.77 -6.74
CA PHE A 81 -6.82 16.18 -5.33
C PHE A 81 -5.43 16.64 -4.93
N ARG A 82 -4.40 16.01 -5.45
CA ARG A 82 -3.01 16.43 -5.18
C ARG A 82 -2.74 17.82 -5.72
N GLN A 83 -3.23 18.13 -6.90
CA GLN A 83 -3.13 19.46 -7.48
C GLN A 83 -3.86 20.49 -6.61
N PHE A 84 -5.07 20.16 -6.17
CA PHE A 84 -5.85 21.00 -5.27
C PHE A 84 -5.08 21.28 -3.97
N TRP A 85 -4.50 20.25 -3.38
CA TRP A 85 -3.70 20.39 -2.15
C TRP A 85 -2.47 21.27 -2.38
N SER A 86 -1.76 21.05 -3.46
CA SER A 86 -0.57 21.83 -3.81
C SER A 86 -0.92 23.32 -3.92
N ASP A 87 -1.98 23.64 -4.65
CA ASP A 87 -2.44 25.03 -4.82
C ASP A 87 -2.82 25.65 -3.48
N ARG A 88 -3.49 24.89 -2.61
CA ARG A 88 -3.87 25.36 -1.29
C ARG A 88 -2.70 25.59 -0.36
N LEU A 89 -1.72 24.69 -0.40
CA LEU A 89 -0.50 24.82 0.41
C LEU A 89 0.35 25.99 -0.08
N ASP A 90 0.46 26.18 -1.39
CA ASP A 90 1.18 27.32 -1.97
C ASP A 90 0.51 28.66 -1.56
N ALA A 91 -0.81 28.70 -1.58
CA ALA A 91 -1.55 29.89 -1.16
C ALA A 91 -1.35 30.20 0.32
N LEU A 92 -1.28 29.16 1.15
CA LEU A 92 -1.02 29.31 2.59
C LEU A 92 0.40 29.82 2.83
N ASP A 93 1.38 29.28 2.15
CA ASP A 93 2.77 29.72 2.25
C ASP A 93 2.91 31.19 1.85
N ASP A 94 2.31 31.59 0.75
CA ASP A 94 2.30 32.99 0.30
C ASP A 94 1.68 33.91 1.35
N HIS A 95 0.59 33.47 1.97
CA HIS A 95 -0.08 34.24 3.02
C HIS A 95 0.81 34.41 4.25
N LEU A 96 1.47 33.35 4.66
CA LEU A 96 2.37 33.38 5.81
C LEU A 96 3.59 34.28 5.53
N GLU A 97 4.13 34.24 4.32
CA GLU A 97 5.26 35.10 3.93
C GLU A 97 4.87 36.58 3.96
N LYS A 98 3.64 36.91 3.56
CA LYS A 98 3.17 38.30 3.56
C LYS A 98 2.93 38.86 4.95
N GLU A 99 2.70 38.00 5.92
CA GLU A 99 2.48 38.42 7.31
C GLU A 99 3.79 38.65 8.09
N GLN A 100 4.89 38.22 7.52
CA GLN A 100 6.21 38.42 8.09
C GLN A 100 6.81 39.74 7.61
#